data_3ad2d42620590f7bb758e557862b976f
#
_entry.id   3ad2d42620590f7bb758e557862b976f
#
_cell.length_a   1.000
_cell.length_b   1.000
_cell.length_c   1.000
_cell.angle_alpha   90.00
_cell.angle_beta   90.00
_cell.angle_gamma   90.00
#
_symmetry.space_group_name_H-M   'P 1'
#
loop_
_entity.id
_entity.type
_entity.pdbx_description
1 polymer ?
#
loop_
_entity_poly.entity_id
_entity_poly.type
_entity_poly.pdbx_seq_one_letter_code
_entity_poly.pdbx_strand_id
1 'polypeptide(L)'
;MRPVQLVTGAMWLKARDTLARLADLGARHDVMFVLENLNAEIDHPGVPFGRAADCLALVQAVDHPHLSLMLDLYHAQIGEGNLIELVRRAAPWIGEIQVADVPGRCEPGTGEINYPAIARALAALGYRGPIGLEAWASGDDELALARFRDAFTIAPTAPSA
;
A
#
# COMPACT_ATOMS: atom_id res chain seq x y z
N MET A 1 18.99 2.46 -20.74
CA MET A 1 17.61 2.96 -20.90
C MET A 1 16.69 1.78 -20.69
N ARG A 2 15.88 1.73 -19.61
CA ARG A 2 14.91 0.63 -19.40
C ARG A 2 13.72 0.87 -20.34
N PRO A 3 13.16 -0.18 -20.98
CA PRO A 3 12.00 -0.01 -21.85
C PRO A 3 10.81 0.49 -21.01
N VAL A 4 10.23 1.61 -21.42
CA VAL A 4 8.95 2.08 -20.88
C VAL A 4 7.88 1.17 -21.43
N GLN A 5 7.16 0.46 -20.59
CA GLN A 5 6.02 -0.33 -21.02
C GLN A 5 4.86 0.61 -21.36
N LEU A 6 4.46 0.63 -22.63
CA LEU A 6 3.28 1.37 -23.06
C LEU A 6 2.03 0.65 -22.57
N VAL A 7 1.34 1.24 -21.62
CA VAL A 7 0.03 0.77 -21.17
C VAL A 7 -1.03 1.22 -22.16
N THR A 8 -1.85 0.29 -22.65
CA THR A 8 -2.94 0.58 -23.60
C THR A 8 -4.30 0.53 -22.90
N GLY A 9 -5.30 1.21 -23.46
CA GLY A 9 -6.69 1.11 -23.01
C GLY A 9 -7.21 -0.33 -23.00
N ALA A 10 -6.82 -1.16 -23.98
CA ALA A 10 -7.20 -2.57 -24.03
C ALA A 10 -6.61 -3.37 -22.84
N MET A 11 -5.38 -3.10 -22.45
CA MET A 11 -4.76 -3.71 -21.27
C MET A 11 -5.49 -3.29 -20.00
N TRP A 12 -5.85 -2.03 -19.89
CA TRP A 12 -6.59 -1.51 -18.74
C TRP A 12 -7.98 -2.17 -18.61
N LEU A 13 -8.74 -2.26 -19.71
CA LEU A 13 -10.03 -2.95 -19.72
C LEU A 13 -9.89 -4.41 -19.33
N LYS A 14 -8.87 -5.11 -19.85
CA LYS A 14 -8.60 -6.51 -19.49
C LYS A 14 -8.26 -6.66 -18.01
N ALA A 15 -7.44 -5.76 -17.44
CA ALA A 15 -7.11 -5.78 -16.01
C ALA A 15 -8.38 -5.59 -15.16
N ARG A 16 -9.19 -4.56 -15.45
CA ARG A 16 -10.47 -4.31 -14.78
C ARG A 16 -11.39 -5.54 -14.83
N ASP A 17 -11.60 -6.13 -16.00
CA ASP A 17 -12.50 -7.28 -16.18
C ASP A 17 -11.97 -8.53 -15.45
N THR A 18 -10.65 -8.69 -15.40
CA THR A 18 -10.02 -9.79 -14.64
C THR A 18 -10.22 -9.59 -13.13
N LEU A 19 -10.00 -8.37 -12.63
CA LEU A 19 -10.21 -8.03 -11.22
C LEU A 19 -11.68 -8.19 -10.81
N ALA A 20 -12.63 -7.80 -11.67
CA ALA A 20 -14.05 -8.01 -11.42
C ALA A 20 -14.37 -9.51 -11.25
N ARG A 21 -13.84 -10.37 -12.11
CA ARG A 21 -14.02 -11.83 -12.00
C ARG A 21 -13.37 -12.41 -10.74
N LEU A 22 -12.23 -11.87 -10.30
CA LEU A 22 -11.60 -12.26 -9.02
C LEU A 22 -12.45 -11.83 -7.85
N ALA A 23 -13.00 -10.62 -7.88
CA ALA A 23 -13.92 -10.11 -6.85
C ALA A 23 -15.20 -10.95 -6.74
N ASP A 24 -15.80 -11.35 -7.88
CA ASP A 24 -16.92 -12.30 -7.93
C ASP A 24 -16.55 -13.67 -7.33
N LEU A 25 -15.32 -14.14 -7.58
CA LEU A 25 -14.82 -15.38 -6.98
C LEU A 25 -14.67 -15.21 -5.46
N GLY A 26 -14.13 -14.07 -5.02
CA GLY A 26 -14.05 -13.70 -3.61
C GLY A 26 -15.40 -13.73 -2.91
N ALA A 27 -16.42 -13.15 -3.54
CA ALA A 27 -17.79 -13.17 -3.01
C ALA A 27 -18.34 -14.58 -2.83
N ARG A 28 -18.05 -15.49 -3.77
CA ARG A 28 -18.50 -16.89 -3.67
C ARG A 28 -17.82 -17.69 -2.56
N HIS A 29 -16.62 -17.29 -2.15
CA HIS A 29 -15.79 -18.02 -1.19
C HIS A 29 -15.54 -17.24 0.12
N ASP A 30 -16.20 -16.10 0.28
CA ASP A 30 -16.01 -15.18 1.43
C ASP A 30 -14.52 -14.80 1.63
N VAL A 31 -13.85 -14.46 0.52
CA VAL A 31 -12.44 -14.04 0.49
C VAL A 31 -12.34 -12.62 -0.04
N MET A 32 -11.54 -11.78 0.62
CA MET A 32 -11.17 -10.47 0.12
C MET A 32 -9.93 -10.59 -0.77
N PHE A 33 -10.00 -10.07 -1.99
CA PHE A 33 -8.82 -9.83 -2.82
C PHE A 33 -8.34 -8.40 -2.60
N VAL A 34 -7.03 -8.24 -2.55
CA VAL A 34 -6.39 -6.92 -2.47
C VAL A 34 -5.41 -6.75 -3.63
N LEU A 35 -5.49 -5.61 -4.32
CA LEU A 35 -4.58 -5.27 -5.42
C LEU A 35 -3.44 -4.43 -4.88
N GLU A 36 -2.22 -4.93 -5.01
CA GLU A 36 -1.01 -4.27 -4.56
C GLU A 36 -0.44 -3.31 -5.61
N ASN A 37 0.01 -2.15 -5.16
CA ASN A 37 0.85 -1.27 -5.96
C ASN A 37 2.32 -1.68 -5.86
N LEU A 38 3.04 -1.56 -6.99
CA LEU A 38 4.43 -1.98 -7.10
C LEU A 38 5.28 -0.85 -7.70
N ASN A 39 6.56 -0.76 -7.35
CA ASN A 39 7.46 0.14 -8.04
C ASN A 39 8.09 -0.52 -9.28
N ALA A 40 8.11 0.22 -10.38
CA ALA A 40 8.75 -0.23 -11.62
C ALA A 40 10.22 0.22 -11.72
N GLU A 41 10.64 1.09 -10.84
CA GLU A 41 11.93 1.76 -10.86
C GLU A 41 13.06 0.81 -10.39
N ILE A 42 12.79 -0.03 -9.40
CA ILE A 42 13.79 -0.90 -8.76
C ILE A 42 13.36 -2.36 -8.80
N ASP A 43 12.20 -2.71 -8.20
CA ASP A 43 11.89 -4.10 -7.89
C ASP A 43 11.11 -4.81 -9.00
N HIS A 44 10.20 -4.11 -9.69
CA HIS A 44 9.28 -4.71 -10.67
C HIS A 44 9.33 -4.03 -12.05
N PRO A 45 10.50 -3.98 -12.71
CA PRO A 45 10.62 -3.28 -13.99
C PRO A 45 9.67 -3.86 -15.05
N GLY A 46 8.87 -2.98 -15.64
CA GLY A 46 7.92 -3.36 -16.68
C GLY A 46 6.54 -3.82 -16.19
N VAL A 47 6.25 -3.79 -14.90
CA VAL A 47 4.90 -4.05 -14.39
C VAL A 47 3.92 -2.98 -14.92
N PRO A 48 2.80 -3.37 -15.55
CA PRO A 48 1.77 -2.42 -15.93
C PRO A 48 0.92 -2.04 -14.71
N PHE A 49 0.44 -0.79 -14.66
CA PHE A 49 -0.43 -0.30 -13.58
C PHE A 49 0.18 -0.47 -12.17
N GLY A 50 1.52 -0.35 -12.06
CA GLY A 50 2.21 -0.57 -10.79
C GLY A 50 2.02 0.55 -9.78
N ARG A 51 1.73 1.79 -10.21
CA ARG A 51 1.57 2.91 -9.27
C ARG A 51 0.30 2.79 -8.44
N ALA A 52 0.35 3.28 -7.20
CA ALA A 52 -0.80 3.27 -6.32
C ALA A 52 -2.00 4.03 -6.91
N ALA A 53 -1.75 5.10 -7.68
CA ALA A 53 -2.81 5.81 -8.40
C ALA A 53 -3.50 4.93 -9.46
N ASP A 54 -2.75 4.08 -10.17
CA ASP A 54 -3.31 3.17 -11.18
C ASP A 54 -4.10 2.04 -10.53
N CYS A 55 -3.54 1.44 -9.47
CA CYS A 55 -4.23 0.40 -8.69
C CYS A 55 -5.52 0.92 -8.08
N LEU A 56 -5.49 2.11 -7.49
CA LEU A 56 -6.68 2.77 -6.94
C LEU A 56 -7.73 2.99 -8.03
N ALA A 57 -7.36 3.47 -9.21
CA ALA A 57 -8.28 3.66 -10.32
C ALA A 57 -8.92 2.33 -10.79
N LEU A 58 -8.16 1.22 -10.80
CA LEU A 58 -8.68 -0.11 -11.13
C LEU A 58 -9.67 -0.60 -10.07
N VAL A 59 -9.34 -0.48 -8.78
CA VAL A 59 -10.22 -0.86 -7.67
C VAL A 59 -11.52 -0.05 -7.71
N GLN A 60 -11.44 1.26 -7.92
CA GLN A 60 -12.59 2.14 -8.08
C GLN A 60 -13.46 1.80 -9.30
N ALA A 61 -12.83 1.42 -10.41
CA ALA A 61 -13.56 1.08 -11.64
C ALA A 61 -14.26 -0.29 -11.55
N VAL A 62 -13.78 -1.18 -10.69
CA VAL A 62 -14.45 -2.46 -10.39
C VAL A 62 -15.55 -2.26 -9.35
N ASP A 63 -15.32 -1.44 -8.34
CA ASP A 63 -16.26 -1.07 -7.26
C ASP A 63 -16.99 -2.29 -6.68
N HIS A 64 -16.24 -3.25 -6.16
CA HIS A 64 -16.78 -4.50 -5.65
C HIS A 64 -16.36 -4.73 -4.19
N PRO A 65 -17.29 -5.16 -3.27
CA PRO A 65 -17.00 -5.33 -1.85
C PRO A 65 -15.91 -6.36 -1.52
N HIS A 66 -15.60 -7.27 -2.43
CA HIS A 66 -14.53 -8.28 -2.28
C HIS A 66 -13.25 -7.94 -3.05
N LEU A 67 -13.06 -6.65 -3.41
CA LEU A 67 -11.81 -6.14 -3.98
C LEU A 67 -11.44 -4.81 -3.30
N SER A 68 -10.24 -4.73 -2.76
CA SER A 68 -9.69 -3.52 -2.13
C SER A 68 -8.27 -3.25 -2.62
N LEU A 69 -7.71 -2.12 -2.20
CA LEU A 69 -6.31 -1.77 -2.42
C LEU A 69 -5.46 -2.34 -1.27
N MET A 70 -4.39 -3.05 -1.58
CA MET A 70 -3.25 -3.21 -0.69
C MET A 70 -2.29 -2.06 -0.98
N LEU A 71 -2.24 -1.08 -0.08
CA LEU A 71 -1.35 0.07 -0.25
C LEU A 71 0.01 -0.24 0.36
N ASP A 72 0.96 -0.62 -0.49
CA ASP A 72 2.36 -0.78 -0.10
C ASP A 72 3.06 0.60 -0.12
N LEU A 73 3.48 1.05 1.07
CA LEU A 73 4.07 2.37 1.27
C LEU A 73 5.54 2.44 0.82
N TYR A 74 6.26 1.32 0.84
CA TYR A 74 7.61 1.24 0.31
C TYR A 74 7.59 1.43 -1.22
N HIS A 75 6.75 0.68 -1.91
CA HIS A 75 6.61 0.81 -3.35
C HIS A 75 6.09 2.20 -3.76
N ALA A 76 5.12 2.73 -3.01
CA ALA A 76 4.58 4.05 -3.26
C ALA A 76 5.61 5.18 -3.03
N GLN A 77 6.49 5.06 -2.02
CA GLN A 77 7.56 6.04 -1.79
C GLN A 77 8.50 6.12 -2.99
N ILE A 78 8.94 4.98 -3.51
CA ILE A 78 9.85 4.90 -4.65
C ILE A 78 9.18 5.43 -5.93
N GLY A 79 7.93 5.05 -6.17
CA GLY A 79 7.23 5.36 -7.42
C GLY A 79 6.59 6.76 -7.46
N GLU A 80 6.05 7.25 -6.34
CA GLU A 80 5.18 8.43 -6.32
C GLU A 80 5.51 9.43 -5.21
N GLY A 81 5.86 8.96 -4.03
CA GLY A 81 6.03 9.82 -2.86
C GLY A 81 4.72 10.41 -2.33
N ASN A 82 4.81 11.49 -1.54
CA ASN A 82 3.66 12.21 -0.97
C ASN A 82 2.66 11.29 -0.24
N LEU A 83 3.20 10.36 0.56
CA LEU A 83 2.47 9.21 1.11
C LEU A 83 1.26 9.60 1.98
N ILE A 84 1.35 10.68 2.77
CA ILE A 84 0.24 11.10 3.65
C ILE A 84 -0.98 11.50 2.81
N GLU A 85 -0.77 12.23 1.72
CA GLU A 85 -1.85 12.63 0.82
C GLU A 85 -2.38 11.44 0.03
N LEU A 86 -1.51 10.52 -0.37
CA LEU A 86 -1.90 9.27 -1.02
C LEU A 86 -2.81 8.44 -0.09
N VAL A 87 -2.43 8.26 1.18
CA VAL A 87 -3.23 7.57 2.20
C VAL A 87 -4.61 8.22 2.35
N ARG A 88 -4.67 9.56 2.44
CA ARG A 88 -5.96 10.29 2.56
C ARG A 88 -6.88 10.02 1.38
N ARG A 89 -6.34 10.09 0.18
CA ARG A 89 -7.07 9.91 -1.07
C ARG A 89 -7.55 8.47 -1.26
N ALA A 90 -6.73 7.50 -0.85
CA ALA A 90 -7.02 6.08 -1.00
C ALA A 90 -7.84 5.48 0.15
N ALA A 91 -7.96 6.16 1.30
CA ALA A 91 -8.50 5.64 2.55
C ALA A 91 -9.80 4.82 2.42
N PRO A 92 -10.82 5.22 1.63
CA PRO A 92 -12.06 4.45 1.51
C PRO A 92 -11.89 3.08 0.80
N TRP A 93 -10.76 2.88 0.14
CA TRP A 93 -10.51 1.72 -0.72
C TRP A 93 -9.39 0.80 -0.18
N ILE A 94 -8.72 1.21 0.92
CA ILE A 94 -7.62 0.45 1.50
C ILE A 94 -8.17 -0.73 2.30
N GLY A 95 -7.85 -1.95 1.87
CA GLY A 95 -8.09 -3.18 2.61
C GLY A 95 -6.91 -3.57 3.50
N GLU A 96 -5.69 -3.27 3.05
CA GLU A 96 -4.45 -3.58 3.77
C GLU A 96 -3.38 -2.52 3.47
N ILE A 97 -2.47 -2.31 4.43
CA ILE A 97 -1.26 -1.50 4.26
C ILE A 97 -0.04 -2.39 4.46
N GLN A 98 0.93 -2.26 3.55
CA GLN A 98 2.25 -2.88 3.71
C GLN A 98 3.33 -1.83 3.92
N VAL A 99 4.35 -2.21 4.70
CA VAL A 99 5.33 -1.31 5.28
C VAL A 99 6.74 -1.87 5.13
N ALA A 100 7.62 -1.07 4.53
CA ALA A 100 9.07 -1.17 4.64
C ALA A 100 9.68 0.22 4.43
N ASP A 101 10.88 0.47 4.91
CA ASP A 101 11.55 1.77 4.76
C ASP A 101 12.37 1.85 3.47
N VAL A 102 12.60 3.05 3.00
CA VAL A 102 13.38 3.39 1.81
C VAL A 102 14.59 4.21 2.23
N PRO A 103 15.79 3.91 1.71
CA PRO A 103 16.17 2.77 0.88
C PRO A 103 16.36 1.47 1.69
N GLY A 104 16.45 0.34 1.01
CA GLY A 104 16.91 -0.93 1.59
C GLY A 104 15.81 -1.91 1.97
N ARG A 105 14.52 -1.52 1.96
CA ARG A 105 13.37 -2.37 2.27
C ARG A 105 13.49 -3.04 3.64
N CYS A 106 14.00 -2.27 4.63
CA CYS A 106 14.10 -2.72 6.02
C CYS A 106 12.94 -2.16 6.86
N GLU A 107 12.97 -2.43 8.17
CA GLU A 107 11.92 -1.99 9.11
C GLU A 107 11.85 -0.45 9.24
N PRO A 108 10.72 0.12 9.70
CA PRO A 108 10.54 1.55 9.93
C PRO A 108 11.66 2.17 10.81
N GLY A 109 12.12 3.34 10.40
CA GLY A 109 13.18 4.09 11.07
C GLY A 109 14.60 3.76 10.59
N THR A 110 14.73 2.95 9.54
CA THR A 110 16.02 2.66 8.89
C THR A 110 16.26 3.52 7.64
N GLY A 111 15.24 4.27 7.18
CA GLY A 111 15.31 5.07 5.97
C GLY A 111 14.63 6.44 6.09
N GLU A 112 13.96 6.86 5.03
CA GLU A 112 13.45 8.24 4.86
C GLU A 112 11.95 8.40 5.12
N ILE A 113 11.19 7.30 5.33
CA ILE A 113 9.74 7.37 5.49
C ILE A 113 9.38 7.76 6.92
N ASN A 114 8.56 8.81 7.07
CA ASN A 114 8.07 9.23 8.39
C ASN A 114 6.82 8.42 8.80
N TYR A 115 7.02 7.18 9.20
CA TYR A 115 5.94 6.28 9.61
C TYR A 115 5.09 6.79 10.78
N PRO A 116 5.63 7.45 11.82
CA PRO A 116 4.80 8.05 12.86
C PRO A 116 3.83 9.12 12.35
N ALA A 117 4.19 9.88 11.32
CA ALA A 117 3.27 10.84 10.70
C ALA A 117 2.17 10.14 9.88
N ILE A 118 2.52 9.06 9.18
CA ILE A 118 1.56 8.22 8.45
C ILE A 118 0.59 7.55 9.43
N ALA A 119 1.07 6.98 10.55
CA ALA A 119 0.24 6.39 11.59
C ALA A 119 -0.80 7.36 12.14
N ARG A 120 -0.39 8.61 12.42
CA ARG A 120 -1.32 9.67 12.83
C ARG A 120 -2.37 9.99 11.76
N ALA A 121 -1.98 10.03 10.49
CA ALA A 121 -2.91 10.26 9.38
C ALA A 121 -3.94 9.13 9.26
N LEU A 122 -3.51 7.87 9.36
CA LEU A 122 -4.38 6.70 9.35
C LEU A 122 -5.37 6.72 10.52
N ALA A 123 -4.90 7.05 11.73
CA ALA A 123 -5.76 7.16 12.91
C ALA A 123 -6.81 8.28 12.75
N ALA A 124 -6.41 9.43 12.22
CA ALA A 124 -7.33 10.54 11.96
C ALA A 124 -8.40 10.20 10.91
N LEU A 125 -8.10 9.28 9.98
CA LEU A 125 -9.04 8.76 8.98
C LEU A 125 -9.90 7.61 9.52
N GLY A 126 -9.65 7.16 10.74
CA GLY A 126 -10.38 6.04 11.34
C GLY A 126 -10.04 4.68 10.72
N TYR A 127 -8.87 4.53 10.09
CA TYR A 127 -8.43 3.25 9.53
C TYR A 127 -8.32 2.19 10.62
N ARG A 128 -8.87 1.00 10.36
CA ARG A 128 -8.90 -0.15 11.30
C ARG A 128 -8.44 -1.45 10.65
N GLY A 129 -8.02 -1.39 9.39
CA GLY A 129 -7.53 -2.54 8.65
C GLY A 129 -6.15 -3.00 9.12
N PRO A 130 -5.67 -4.14 8.61
CA PRO A 130 -4.35 -4.65 8.91
C PRO A 130 -3.25 -3.75 8.38
N ILE A 131 -2.13 -3.73 9.12
CA ILE A 131 -0.87 -3.13 8.69
C ILE A 131 0.19 -4.22 8.83
N GLY A 132 0.78 -4.64 7.72
CA GLY A 132 1.78 -5.69 7.65
C GLY A 132 3.19 -5.14 7.43
N LEU A 133 4.19 -5.74 8.08
CA LEU A 133 5.60 -5.51 7.79
C LEU A 133 6.05 -6.46 6.69
N GLU A 134 6.38 -5.95 5.51
CA GLU A 134 6.99 -6.70 4.43
C GLU A 134 8.41 -6.17 4.18
N ALA A 135 9.33 -6.52 5.06
CA ALA A 135 10.69 -5.97 5.11
C ALA A 135 11.72 -7.01 5.48
N TRP A 136 12.98 -6.71 5.17
CA TRP A 136 14.13 -7.40 5.74
C TRP A 136 14.48 -6.75 7.06
N ALA A 137 14.93 -7.53 8.05
CA ALA A 137 15.53 -6.93 9.23
C ALA A 137 16.89 -6.30 8.86
N SER A 138 17.14 -5.05 9.29
CA SER A 138 18.43 -4.39 9.08
C SER A 138 19.55 -4.98 9.93
N GLY A 139 19.19 -5.81 10.91
CA GLY A 139 20.09 -6.49 11.84
C GLY A 139 19.32 -7.52 12.66
N ASP A 140 18.96 -7.21 13.89
CA ASP A 140 18.22 -8.08 14.79
C ASP A 140 16.72 -8.11 14.45
N ASP A 141 16.15 -9.30 14.30
CA ASP A 141 14.75 -9.50 13.88
C ASP A 141 13.76 -9.03 14.96
N GLU A 142 14.07 -9.22 16.23
CA GLU A 142 13.18 -8.79 17.34
C GLU A 142 13.15 -7.26 17.44
N LEU A 143 14.29 -6.62 17.23
CA LEU A 143 14.39 -5.17 17.16
C LEU A 143 13.62 -4.60 15.96
N ALA A 144 13.70 -5.26 14.80
CA ALA A 144 12.95 -4.85 13.61
C ALA A 144 11.43 -4.89 13.86
N LEU A 145 10.92 -5.95 14.48
CA LEU A 145 9.52 -6.08 14.88
C LEU A 145 9.12 -5.04 15.93
N ALA A 146 10.00 -4.76 16.89
CA ALA A 146 9.76 -3.73 17.90
C ALA A 146 9.63 -2.33 17.26
N ARG A 147 10.54 -1.96 16.36
CA ARG A 147 10.51 -0.68 15.61
C ARG A 147 9.23 -0.54 14.77
N PHE A 148 8.82 -1.62 14.11
CA PHE A 148 7.56 -1.62 13.36
C PHE A 148 6.36 -1.34 14.27
N ARG A 149 6.23 -2.08 15.38
CA ARG A 149 5.16 -1.86 16.35
C ARG A 149 5.17 -0.43 16.89
N ASP A 150 6.33 0.07 17.29
CA ASP A 150 6.48 1.40 17.86
C ASP A 150 6.12 2.51 16.87
N ALA A 151 6.42 2.35 15.59
CA ALA A 151 6.09 3.30 14.52
C ALA A 151 4.58 3.51 14.36
N PHE A 152 3.75 2.50 14.70
CA PHE A 152 2.29 2.55 14.61
C PHE A 152 1.60 2.63 15.99
N THR A 153 2.36 2.70 17.06
CA THR A 153 1.82 2.96 18.41
C THR A 153 1.62 4.46 18.58
N ILE A 154 0.35 4.89 18.65
CA ILE A 154 0.01 6.30 18.86
C ILE A 154 -0.19 6.50 20.35
N ALA A 155 0.67 7.32 20.96
CA ALA A 155 0.48 7.74 22.36
C ALA A 155 -0.88 8.46 22.50
N PRO A 156 -1.63 8.23 23.58
CA PRO A 156 -2.83 9.01 23.84
C PRO A 156 -2.49 10.50 23.83
N THR A 157 -3.21 11.28 23.03
CA THR A 157 -3.09 12.74 23.11
C THR A 157 -3.49 13.18 24.52
N ALA A 158 -2.61 13.89 25.21
CA ALA A 158 -2.97 14.53 26.46
C ALA A 158 -4.23 15.39 26.24
N PRO A 159 -5.23 15.34 27.14
CA PRO A 159 -6.39 16.21 26.99
C PRO A 159 -5.91 17.66 26.89
N SER A 160 -6.38 18.36 25.88
CA SER A 160 -6.14 19.81 25.76
C SER A 160 -6.66 20.51 27.01
N ALA A 161 -5.75 21.21 27.69
CA ALA A 161 -6.07 22.01 28.87
C ALA A 161 -6.99 23.17 28.52
#